data_aa069a051ac86c829b3eba37ab81e70c
#
_entry.id   aa069a051ac86c829b3eba37ab81e70c
#
_cell.length_a   1.000
_cell.length_b   1.000
_cell.length_c   1.000
_cell.angle_alpha   90.00
_cell.angle_beta   90.00
_cell.angle_gamma   90.00
#
_symmetry.space_group_name_H-M   'P 1'
#
loop_
_entity.id
_entity.type
_entity.pdbx_description
1 polymer ?
#
loop_
_entity_poly.entity_id
_entity_poly.type
_entity_poly.pdbx_seq_one_letter_code
_entity_poly.pdbx_strand_id
1 'polypeptide(L)'
;MSLSLKKGILVPVLLAVGALIGLAWLFTKDEKTPAQPAAPKSRKKKTRRLPRAFISFAVEDEAARNLLVGQSRHSDTPFELADFSLHRPFDNAWKTQTRPRIKGCDVVIVLIGEGTHAAEGALWEIKAAKEENVPIFGVYIDKADKGRMPGSLFGIPVINWTWDGISRQMKKAVRQSQRA
;
A
#
# COMPACT_ATOMS: atom_id res chain seq x y z
N MET A 1 -2.87 -43.36 -41.91
CA MET A 1 -1.46 -43.74 -42.17
C MET A 1 -0.67 -43.14 -41.04
N SER A 2 -0.29 -44.02 -40.25
CA SER A 2 0.99 -44.58 -39.79
C SER A 2 1.58 -43.73 -38.71
N LEU A 3 1.46 -44.09 -37.45
CA LEU A 3 2.27 -44.97 -36.60
C LEU A 3 3.76 -44.59 -36.58
N SER A 4 4.30 -44.15 -35.45
CA SER A 4 5.41 -44.88 -34.86
C SER A 4 5.66 -44.53 -33.40
N LEU A 5 5.47 -45.50 -32.60
CA LEU A 5 5.88 -45.78 -31.22
C LEU A 5 7.40 -46.10 -31.19
N LYS A 6 8.14 -45.76 -30.14
CA LYS A 6 9.23 -46.56 -29.53
C LYS A 6 9.54 -45.95 -28.16
N LYS A 7 9.19 -46.67 -27.09
CA LYS A 7 9.95 -47.67 -26.32
C LYS A 7 11.27 -47.10 -25.85
N GLY A 8 11.59 -46.93 -24.60
CA GLY A 8 11.43 -47.77 -23.41
C GLY A 8 12.75 -48.50 -23.15
N ILE A 9 13.48 -48.20 -22.11
CA ILE A 9 14.47 -49.13 -21.55
C ILE A 9 14.48 -48.97 -20.04
N LEU A 10 14.24 -50.10 -19.44
CA LEU A 10 14.20 -50.52 -18.07
C LEU A 10 15.62 -50.90 -17.58
N VAL A 11 15.97 -50.52 -16.38
CA VAL A 11 16.68 -51.18 -15.24
C VAL A 11 17.70 -52.29 -15.55
N PRO A 12 18.74 -52.57 -14.75
CA PRO A 12 18.52 -53.22 -13.46
C PRO A 12 19.40 -52.86 -12.29
N VAL A 13 18.84 -53.13 -11.15
CA VAL A 13 19.38 -53.46 -9.85
C VAL A 13 20.58 -54.42 -9.89
N LEU A 14 21.61 -54.19 -9.11
CA LEU A 14 22.44 -55.26 -8.54
C LEU A 14 22.86 -54.99 -7.09
N LEU A 15 22.48 -55.93 -6.27
CA LEU A 15 22.87 -56.16 -4.89
C LEU A 15 24.29 -56.74 -4.83
N ALA A 16 25.09 -56.40 -3.82
CA ALA A 16 26.06 -57.25 -3.15
C ALA A 16 26.50 -56.60 -1.84
N VAL A 17 26.08 -57.02 -0.78
CA VAL A 17 26.54 -57.87 0.32
C VAL A 17 28.08 -57.86 0.52
N GLY A 18 28.47 -57.48 1.72
CA GLY A 18 29.84 -57.63 2.22
C GLY A 18 29.97 -57.11 3.67
N ALA A 19 29.69 -57.98 4.63
CA ALA A 19 30.01 -57.77 6.05
C ALA A 19 31.51 -57.99 6.29
N LEU A 20 32.08 -57.32 7.28
CA LEU A 20 32.95 -57.84 8.34
C LEU A 20 33.66 -56.69 9.09
N ILE A 21 33.21 -56.40 10.29
CA ILE A 21 33.96 -56.59 11.57
C ILE A 21 35.28 -55.84 11.66
N GLY A 22 35.33 -54.91 12.56
CA GLY A 22 36.59 -54.34 13.06
C GLY A 22 36.34 -53.40 14.22
N LEU A 23 36.30 -53.96 15.45
CA LEU A 23 36.42 -53.19 16.68
C LEU A 23 37.71 -52.36 16.65
N ALA A 24 37.60 -51.12 16.84
CA ALA A 24 38.62 -50.33 17.48
C ALA A 24 37.96 -49.19 18.26
N TRP A 25 37.65 -49.52 19.44
CA TRP A 25 37.35 -48.59 20.52
C TRP A 25 38.67 -48.03 21.04
N LEU A 26 38.60 -46.84 21.46
CA LEU A 26 39.48 -46.13 22.41
C LEU A 26 40.39 -45.04 21.83
N PHE A 27 40.23 -43.98 22.55
CA PHE A 27 41.05 -42.77 22.66
C PHE A 27 40.67 -41.62 21.71
N THR A 28 39.78 -40.82 22.23
CA THR A 28 40.05 -39.61 23.00
C THR A 28 40.29 -38.38 22.21
N LYS A 29 39.82 -37.48 22.67
CA LYS A 29 40.13 -36.06 22.84
C LYS A 29 38.95 -35.22 22.49
N ASP A 30 38.50 -34.56 23.52
CA ASP A 30 37.73 -33.32 23.42
C ASP A 30 38.36 -32.38 22.40
N GLU A 31 37.93 -32.50 21.16
CA GLU A 31 38.19 -31.48 20.19
C GLU A 31 36.98 -30.55 20.22
N LYS A 32 37.14 -29.47 21.03
CA LYS A 32 36.22 -28.32 20.98
C LYS A 32 36.11 -27.89 19.52
N THR A 33 35.05 -28.31 18.88
CA THR A 33 34.63 -27.76 17.59
C THR A 33 34.52 -26.25 17.75
N PRO A 34 35.28 -25.44 17.01
CA PRO A 34 35.11 -23.99 17.05
C PRO A 34 33.66 -23.67 16.66
N ALA A 35 32.97 -22.97 17.54
CA ALA A 35 31.62 -22.50 17.28
C ALA A 35 31.61 -21.76 15.96
N GLN A 36 30.95 -22.33 14.96
CA GLN A 36 30.66 -21.62 13.70
C GLN A 36 29.95 -20.31 14.05
N PRO A 37 30.46 -19.16 13.57
CA PRO A 37 29.75 -17.90 13.76
C PRO A 37 28.33 -18.03 13.17
N ALA A 38 27.34 -17.85 14.03
CA ALA A 38 25.95 -17.90 13.65
C ALA A 38 25.72 -17.00 12.43
N ALA A 39 25.25 -17.58 11.33
CA ALA A 39 24.89 -16.83 10.12
C ALA A 39 23.99 -15.66 10.50
N PRO A 40 24.22 -14.45 9.98
CA PRO A 40 23.42 -13.30 10.31
C PRO A 40 21.97 -13.62 9.98
N LYS A 41 21.10 -13.62 11.00
CA LYS A 41 19.67 -13.82 10.84
C LYS A 41 19.19 -12.80 9.83
N SER A 42 18.84 -13.24 8.63
CA SER A 42 18.32 -12.38 7.58
C SER A 42 17.09 -11.67 8.15
N ARG A 43 17.21 -10.37 8.35
CA ARG A 43 16.13 -9.52 8.80
C ARG A 43 15.05 -9.61 7.71
N LYS A 44 14.01 -10.45 7.92
CA LYS A 44 12.85 -10.54 7.02
C LYS A 44 12.41 -9.11 6.74
N LYS A 45 12.62 -8.64 5.51
CA LYS A 45 12.11 -7.35 5.04
C LYS A 45 10.60 -7.42 5.26
N LYS A 46 10.10 -6.69 6.26
CA LYS A 46 8.67 -6.55 6.51
C LYS A 46 8.11 -5.98 5.20
N THR A 47 7.30 -6.75 4.49
CA THR A 47 6.62 -6.29 3.27
C THR A 47 5.79 -5.09 3.68
N ARG A 48 6.27 -3.92 3.33
CA ARG A 48 5.64 -2.64 3.70
C ARG A 48 4.42 -2.53 2.80
N ARG A 49 3.21 -2.59 3.39
CA ARG A 49 1.98 -2.34 2.64
C ARG A 49 2.07 -0.98 1.95
N LEU A 50 1.44 -0.84 0.80
CA LEU A 50 1.32 0.45 0.15
C LEU A 50 0.53 1.42 1.04
N PRO A 51 0.91 2.70 1.06
CA PRO A 51 0.14 3.73 1.74
C PRO A 51 -1.27 3.83 1.16
N ARG A 52 -2.26 4.00 2.02
CA ARG A 52 -3.66 4.14 1.63
C ARG A 52 -4.10 5.59 1.75
N ALA A 53 -4.73 6.12 0.71
CA ALA A 53 -5.28 7.46 0.72
C ALA A 53 -6.81 7.44 0.64
N PHE A 54 -7.46 8.27 1.44
CA PHE A 54 -8.86 8.62 1.31
C PHE A 54 -8.99 9.80 0.33
N ILE A 55 -10.00 9.81 -0.54
CA ILE A 55 -10.26 10.92 -1.46
C ILE A 55 -11.51 11.66 -0.97
N SER A 56 -11.33 12.94 -0.67
CA SER A 56 -12.40 13.87 -0.34
C SER A 56 -12.65 14.80 -1.55
N PHE A 57 -13.88 14.99 -1.95
CA PHE A 57 -14.24 15.79 -3.12
C PHE A 57 -15.70 16.28 -3.05
N ALA A 58 -16.03 17.33 -3.78
CA ALA A 58 -17.40 17.74 -4.00
C ALA A 58 -18.08 16.80 -5.00
N VAL A 59 -19.38 16.55 -4.86
CA VAL A 59 -20.10 15.57 -5.69
C VAL A 59 -20.01 15.92 -7.18
N GLU A 60 -19.92 17.21 -7.49
CA GLU A 60 -19.76 17.75 -8.84
C GLU A 60 -18.40 17.33 -9.47
N ASP A 61 -17.41 17.02 -8.64
CA ASP A 61 -16.05 16.68 -9.04
C ASP A 61 -15.84 15.15 -9.18
N GLU A 62 -16.93 14.37 -9.26
CA GLU A 62 -16.86 12.91 -9.34
C GLU A 62 -16.04 12.42 -10.56
N ALA A 63 -16.09 13.13 -11.68
CA ALA A 63 -15.30 12.81 -12.86
C ALA A 63 -13.79 12.89 -12.56
N ALA A 64 -13.35 13.93 -11.84
CA ALA A 64 -11.96 14.08 -11.43
C ALA A 64 -11.55 12.97 -10.43
N ARG A 65 -12.41 12.63 -9.49
CA ARG A 65 -12.19 11.50 -8.58
C ARG A 65 -12.00 10.20 -9.35
N ASN A 66 -12.88 9.92 -10.33
CA ASN A 66 -12.80 8.69 -11.13
C ASN A 66 -11.53 8.65 -11.98
N LEU A 67 -11.08 9.79 -12.51
CA LEU A 67 -9.80 9.91 -13.20
C LEU A 67 -8.63 9.57 -12.28
N LEU A 68 -8.60 10.10 -11.05
CA LEU A 68 -7.55 9.81 -10.09
C LEU A 68 -7.51 8.32 -9.71
N VAL A 69 -8.68 7.72 -9.50
CA VAL A 69 -8.80 6.26 -9.25
C VAL A 69 -8.30 5.46 -10.45
N GLY A 70 -8.67 5.85 -11.67
CA GLY A 70 -8.18 5.21 -12.88
C GLY A 70 -6.64 5.27 -13.01
N GLN A 71 -6.06 6.45 -12.78
CA GLN A 71 -4.60 6.63 -12.80
C GLN A 71 -3.90 5.82 -11.71
N SER A 72 -4.50 5.67 -10.53
CA SER A 72 -3.91 4.94 -9.42
C SER A 72 -3.81 3.42 -9.63
N ARG A 73 -4.55 2.88 -10.59
CA ARG A 73 -4.50 1.45 -10.94
C ARG A 73 -3.28 1.05 -11.77
N HIS A 74 -2.48 2.03 -12.18
CA HIS A 74 -1.24 1.75 -12.88
C HIS A 74 -0.26 0.98 -11.97
N SER A 75 0.45 -0.01 -12.52
CA SER A 75 1.33 -0.93 -11.76
C SER A 75 2.42 -0.21 -10.95
N ASP A 76 2.87 0.95 -11.40
CA ASP A 76 3.95 1.71 -10.79
C ASP A 76 3.48 2.72 -9.73
N THR A 77 2.18 2.69 -9.40
CA THR A 77 1.63 3.58 -8.39
C THR A 77 2.16 3.22 -7.00
N PRO A 78 2.81 4.15 -6.29
CA PRO A 78 3.43 3.86 -5.00
C PRO A 78 2.47 3.95 -3.81
N PHE A 79 1.15 3.96 -4.04
CA PHE A 79 0.09 4.05 -3.03
C PHE A 79 -1.19 3.41 -3.54
N GLU A 80 -2.10 3.13 -2.62
CA GLU A 80 -3.45 2.65 -2.91
C GLU A 80 -4.46 3.77 -2.60
N LEU A 81 -5.42 3.96 -3.48
CA LEU A 81 -6.60 4.74 -3.16
C LEU A 81 -7.61 3.81 -2.50
N ALA A 82 -8.04 4.18 -1.31
CA ALA A 82 -9.13 3.50 -0.65
C ALA A 82 -10.41 3.86 -1.44
N ASP A 83 -10.88 2.91 -2.23
CA ASP A 83 -12.13 3.06 -2.98
C ASP A 83 -13.30 2.91 -2.02
N PHE A 84 -13.68 4.04 -1.43
CA PHE A 84 -14.89 4.12 -0.62
C PHE A 84 -16.01 4.69 -1.49
N SER A 85 -16.47 3.90 -2.44
CA SER A 85 -17.55 4.21 -3.40
C SER A 85 -18.91 4.51 -2.76
N LEU A 86 -18.97 4.77 -1.47
CA LEU A 86 -20.21 5.08 -0.77
C LEU A 86 -20.48 6.57 -0.72
N HIS A 87 -20.56 7.20 -1.90
CA HIS A 87 -21.24 8.46 -2.01
C HIS A 87 -22.76 8.20 -2.20
N ARG A 88 -23.39 7.72 -1.15
CA ARG A 88 -24.79 8.06 -0.92
C ARG A 88 -24.77 9.26 0.03
N PRO A 89 -24.83 10.49 -0.50
CA PRO A 89 -25.05 11.65 0.34
C PRO A 89 -26.39 11.44 1.01
N PHE A 90 -26.49 11.79 2.31
CA PHE A 90 -27.77 11.92 3.02
C PHE A 90 -28.40 10.68 3.69
N ASP A 91 -27.67 9.61 3.87
CA ASP A 91 -27.99 8.72 4.99
C ASP A 91 -27.41 9.34 6.28
N ASN A 92 -28.22 9.52 7.33
CA ASN A 92 -27.77 10.07 8.63
C ASN A 92 -26.57 9.31 9.24
N ALA A 93 -26.28 8.11 8.74
CA ALA A 93 -25.18 7.26 9.19
C ALA A 93 -23.86 7.51 8.40
N TRP A 94 -23.85 8.29 7.31
CA TRP A 94 -22.64 8.40 6.49
C TRP A 94 -21.42 8.94 7.26
N LYS A 95 -21.62 9.90 8.13
CA LYS A 95 -20.55 10.46 8.98
C LYS A 95 -19.95 9.40 9.91
N THR A 96 -20.80 8.57 10.51
CA THR A 96 -20.38 7.47 11.38
C THR A 96 -19.60 6.40 10.62
N GLN A 97 -19.97 6.14 9.37
CA GLN A 97 -19.29 5.17 8.53
C GLN A 97 -18.00 5.72 7.92
N THR A 98 -17.96 7.02 7.59
CA THR A 98 -16.81 7.65 6.91
C THR A 98 -15.65 7.91 7.86
N ARG A 99 -15.90 8.32 9.12
CA ARG A 99 -14.85 8.60 10.10
C ARG A 99 -13.88 7.42 10.32
N PRO A 100 -14.31 6.17 10.57
CA PRO A 100 -13.40 5.03 10.67
C PRO A 100 -12.59 4.76 9.40
N ARG A 101 -13.17 5.06 8.24
CA ARG A 101 -12.47 4.90 6.95
C ARG A 101 -11.34 5.91 6.80
N ILE A 102 -11.59 7.19 7.13
CA ILE A 102 -10.56 8.23 7.18
C ILE A 102 -9.45 7.82 8.14
N LYS A 103 -9.80 7.42 9.36
CA LYS A 103 -8.85 6.96 10.38
C LYS A 103 -8.00 5.77 9.93
N GLY A 104 -8.55 4.89 9.09
CA GLY A 104 -7.85 3.73 8.52
C GLY A 104 -6.92 4.05 7.34
N CYS A 105 -6.85 5.31 6.92
CA CYS A 105 -5.98 5.77 5.84
C CYS A 105 -4.71 6.45 6.38
N ASP A 106 -3.67 6.46 5.56
CA ASP A 106 -2.40 7.11 5.89
C ASP A 106 -2.40 8.60 5.52
N VAL A 107 -3.35 9.01 4.65
CA VAL A 107 -3.50 10.40 4.18
C VAL A 107 -4.88 10.64 3.60
N VAL A 108 -5.34 11.89 3.63
CA VAL A 108 -6.52 12.37 2.90
C VAL A 108 -6.07 13.28 1.76
N ILE A 109 -6.54 12.99 0.55
CA ILE A 109 -6.39 13.82 -0.65
C ILE A 109 -7.69 14.57 -0.84
N VAL A 110 -7.63 15.90 -0.82
CA VAL A 110 -8.80 16.74 -1.10
C VAL A 110 -8.70 17.24 -2.54
N LEU A 111 -9.64 16.83 -3.39
CA LEU A 111 -9.77 17.38 -4.73
C LEU A 111 -10.50 18.72 -4.64
N ILE A 112 -9.89 19.76 -5.19
CA ILE A 112 -10.37 21.14 -5.11
C ILE A 112 -10.86 21.56 -6.50
N GLY A 113 -12.18 21.55 -6.66
CA GLY A 113 -12.89 22.13 -7.79
C GLY A 113 -13.62 23.41 -7.38
N GLU A 114 -14.48 23.89 -8.27
CA GLU A 114 -15.23 25.14 -8.07
C GLU A 114 -16.14 25.08 -6.83
N GLY A 115 -16.87 23.97 -6.65
CA GLY A 115 -17.85 23.77 -5.57
C GLY A 115 -17.28 23.32 -4.23
N THR A 116 -16.02 22.87 -4.18
CA THR A 116 -15.45 22.19 -2.99
C THR A 116 -15.48 23.07 -1.73
N HIS A 117 -15.34 24.40 -1.88
CA HIS A 117 -15.34 25.35 -0.77
C HIS A 117 -16.67 25.43 -0.02
N ALA A 118 -17.78 25.00 -0.63
CA ALA A 118 -19.13 24.98 -0.08
C ALA A 118 -19.69 23.56 0.11
N ALA A 119 -18.97 22.53 -0.35
CA ALA A 119 -19.42 21.14 -0.27
C ALA A 119 -19.38 20.62 1.18
N GLU A 120 -20.54 20.54 1.84
CA GLU A 120 -20.65 20.13 3.25
C GLU A 120 -19.94 18.81 3.55
N GLY A 121 -20.08 17.83 2.65
CA GLY A 121 -19.44 16.52 2.78
C GLY A 121 -17.93 16.63 2.83
N ALA A 122 -17.33 17.31 1.84
CA ALA A 122 -15.88 17.50 1.77
C ALA A 122 -15.35 18.31 2.97
N LEU A 123 -16.06 19.36 3.36
CA LEU A 123 -15.67 20.17 4.54
C LEU A 123 -15.70 19.35 5.82
N TRP A 124 -16.69 18.48 6.00
CA TRP A 124 -16.78 17.59 7.14
C TRP A 124 -15.66 16.54 7.13
N GLU A 125 -15.33 15.95 5.97
CA GLU A 125 -14.24 14.98 5.81
C GLU A 125 -12.88 15.59 6.15
N ILE A 126 -12.61 16.83 5.71
CA ILE A 126 -11.42 17.59 6.09
C ILE A 126 -11.35 17.78 7.61
N LYS A 127 -12.48 18.16 8.24
CA LYS A 127 -12.57 18.30 9.69
C LYS A 127 -12.29 16.97 10.39
N ALA A 128 -12.95 15.90 9.95
CA ALA A 128 -12.76 14.57 10.52
C ALA A 128 -11.30 14.10 10.41
N ALA A 129 -10.64 14.33 9.26
CA ALA A 129 -9.24 13.99 9.08
C ALA A 129 -8.31 14.74 10.04
N LYS A 130 -8.59 16.03 10.31
CA LYS A 130 -7.84 16.81 11.29
C LYS A 130 -8.03 16.27 12.72
N GLU A 131 -9.26 15.95 13.10
CA GLU A 131 -9.59 15.40 14.40
C GLU A 131 -8.95 14.01 14.63
N GLU A 132 -8.85 13.20 13.59
CA GLU A 132 -8.19 11.89 13.65
C GLU A 132 -6.66 11.96 13.42
N ASN A 133 -6.08 13.16 13.30
CA ASN A 133 -4.66 13.40 13.04
C ASN A 133 -4.16 12.70 11.76
N VAL A 134 -5.02 12.51 10.76
CA VAL A 134 -4.63 11.99 9.45
C VAL A 134 -4.08 13.13 8.60
N PRO A 135 -2.85 13.03 8.06
CA PRO A 135 -2.28 14.03 7.19
C PRO A 135 -3.16 14.34 5.99
N ILE A 136 -3.22 15.62 5.60
CA ILE A 136 -4.07 16.09 4.49
C ILE A 136 -3.20 16.85 3.49
N PHE A 137 -3.52 16.75 2.21
CA PHE A 137 -3.10 17.70 1.19
C PHE A 137 -4.18 17.92 0.15
N GLY A 138 -4.22 19.11 -0.44
CA GLY A 138 -5.15 19.47 -1.50
C GLY A 138 -4.54 19.30 -2.89
N VAL A 139 -5.40 19.03 -3.87
CA VAL A 139 -5.06 18.96 -5.30
C VAL A 139 -6.08 19.75 -6.08
N TYR A 140 -5.66 20.81 -6.76
CA TYR A 140 -6.51 21.49 -7.72
C TYR A 140 -6.81 20.58 -8.91
N ILE A 141 -8.09 20.36 -9.22
CA ILE A 141 -8.49 19.49 -10.34
C ILE A 141 -8.23 20.16 -11.69
N ASP A 142 -8.31 21.48 -11.75
CA ASP A 142 -7.95 22.25 -12.92
C ASP A 142 -6.78 23.19 -12.60
N LYS A 143 -5.83 23.28 -13.52
CA LYS A 143 -4.68 24.16 -13.40
C LYS A 143 -5.02 25.60 -13.76
N ALA A 144 -5.93 25.79 -14.73
CA ALA A 144 -6.34 27.10 -15.22
C ALA A 144 -7.44 27.70 -14.34
N ASP A 145 -8.43 26.89 -13.96
CA ASP A 145 -9.48 27.26 -13.02
C ASP A 145 -9.32 26.48 -11.71
N LYS A 146 -8.63 27.09 -10.77
CA LYS A 146 -8.28 26.45 -9.51
C LYS A 146 -9.45 26.28 -8.54
N GLY A 147 -10.58 26.91 -8.82
CA GLY A 147 -11.64 26.98 -7.86
C GLY A 147 -11.25 27.70 -6.55
N ARG A 148 -12.22 27.94 -5.70
CA ARG A 148 -11.98 28.56 -4.39
C ARG A 148 -11.52 27.52 -3.38
N MET A 149 -10.32 27.71 -2.80
CA MET A 149 -9.80 26.85 -1.76
C MET A 149 -10.70 26.92 -0.50
N PRO A 150 -11.12 25.76 0.06
CA PRO A 150 -11.80 25.73 1.34
C PRO A 150 -10.97 26.36 2.46
N GLY A 151 -11.57 27.19 3.31
CA GLY A 151 -10.88 27.78 4.47
C GLY A 151 -10.33 26.74 5.44
N SER A 152 -10.95 25.56 5.49
CA SER A 152 -10.48 24.41 6.26
C SER A 152 -9.13 23.85 5.79
N LEU A 153 -8.64 24.19 4.60
CA LEU A 153 -7.31 23.81 4.08
C LEU A 153 -6.24 24.89 4.33
N PHE A 154 -6.57 25.97 5.03
CA PHE A 154 -5.55 26.98 5.33
C PHE A 154 -4.38 26.37 6.13
N GLY A 155 -3.14 26.64 5.68
CA GLY A 155 -1.92 26.06 6.24
C GLY A 155 -1.62 24.61 5.83
N ILE A 156 -2.48 23.98 5.01
CA ILE A 156 -2.28 22.64 4.46
C ILE A 156 -1.67 22.75 3.06
N PRO A 157 -0.70 21.89 2.69
CA PRO A 157 -0.13 21.90 1.35
C PRO A 157 -1.20 21.66 0.27
N VAL A 158 -1.22 22.52 -0.74
CA VAL A 158 -2.09 22.37 -1.91
C VAL A 158 -1.21 22.42 -3.17
N ILE A 159 -1.44 21.51 -4.09
CA ILE A 159 -0.66 21.35 -5.32
C ILE A 159 -1.58 21.37 -6.55
N ASN A 160 -1.00 21.60 -7.71
CA ASN A 160 -1.69 21.35 -8.98
C ASN A 160 -1.68 19.83 -9.27
N TRP A 161 -2.66 19.36 -10.04
CA TRP A 161 -2.75 17.98 -10.47
C TRP A 161 -1.55 17.61 -11.35
N THR A 162 -0.63 16.88 -10.77
CA THR A 162 0.45 16.19 -11.46
C THR A 162 0.73 14.89 -10.72
N TRP A 163 0.95 13.79 -11.45
CA TRP A 163 1.20 12.49 -10.83
C TRP A 163 2.42 12.51 -9.90
N ASP A 164 3.49 13.16 -10.34
CA ASP A 164 4.69 13.34 -9.52
C ASP A 164 4.44 14.17 -8.25
N GLY A 165 3.63 15.24 -8.37
CA GLY A 165 3.24 16.08 -7.24
C GLY A 165 2.48 15.27 -6.20
N ILE A 166 1.46 14.51 -6.63
CA ILE A 166 0.65 13.63 -5.78
C ILE A 166 1.56 12.58 -5.13
N SER A 167 2.40 11.89 -5.90
CA SER A 167 3.32 10.87 -5.38
C SER A 167 4.30 11.43 -4.34
N ARG A 168 4.82 12.64 -4.55
CA ARG A 168 5.69 13.30 -3.56
C ARG A 168 4.95 13.66 -2.28
N GLN A 169 3.73 14.22 -2.38
CA GLN A 169 2.92 14.55 -1.20
C GLN A 169 2.52 13.29 -0.43
N MET A 170 2.14 12.22 -1.11
CA MET A 170 1.87 10.92 -0.50
C MET A 170 3.07 10.44 0.34
N LYS A 171 4.27 10.43 -0.24
CA LYS A 171 5.49 10.01 0.47
C LYS A 171 5.78 10.89 1.69
N LYS A 172 5.52 12.21 1.59
CA LYS A 172 5.72 13.16 2.69
C LYS A 172 4.72 12.90 3.82
N ALA A 173 3.43 12.79 3.49
CA ALA A 173 2.35 12.54 4.44
C ALA A 173 2.55 11.24 5.23
N VAL A 174 2.92 10.15 4.55
CA VAL A 174 3.21 8.87 5.20
C VAL A 174 4.39 8.97 6.18
N ARG A 175 5.42 9.76 5.85
CA ARG A 175 6.53 9.98 6.79
C ARG A 175 6.10 10.77 8.01
N GLN A 176 5.15 11.69 7.86
CA GLN A 176 4.57 12.44 8.99
C GLN A 176 3.76 11.53 9.89
N SER A 177 2.86 10.72 9.32
CA SER A 177 2.04 9.74 10.07
C SER A 177 2.87 8.72 10.86
N GLN A 178 4.09 8.41 10.40
CA GLN A 178 4.97 7.45 11.09
C GLN A 178 5.80 8.06 12.23
N ARG A 179 5.76 9.38 12.38
CA ARG A 179 6.49 10.13 13.41
C ARG A 179 5.60 10.62 14.54
N ALA A 180 4.28 10.62 14.32
CA ALA A 180 3.26 10.97 15.30
C ALA A 180 2.83 9.75 16.11
#